data_db3e0f00a8f29190038b43275b3913d6
#
_entry.id   db3e0f00a8f29190038b43275b3913d6
#
_cell.length_a   1.000
_cell.length_b   1.000
_cell.length_c   1.000
_cell.angle_alpha   90.00
_cell.angle_beta   90.00
_cell.angle_gamma   90.00
#
_symmetry.space_group_name_H-M   'P 1'
#
loop_
_entity.id
_entity.type
_entity.pdbx_description
1 polymer ?
#
loop_
_entity_poly.entity_id
_entity_poly.type
_entity_poly.pdbx_seq_one_letter_code
_entity_poly.pdbx_strand_id
1 'polypeptide(L)'
;DKNKMYGCPQTNYNRKNWSSFIIWNCSHPSNLNLTVDDVNTKDGKWLHQFKWLQDDEIGTLPEEWNFLDNHSNESINPKNVHFTTGGPWFENWKPKRKIDEKYSLEWINLKKEL
;
A
#
# COMPACT_ATOMS: atom_id res chain seq x y z
N ASP A 1 11.68 3.12 18.75
CA ASP A 1 11.67 4.34 17.95
C ASP A 1 10.32 4.42 17.20
N LYS A 2 9.51 5.45 17.52
CA LYS A 2 8.16 5.65 16.96
C LYS A 2 8.15 5.88 15.44
N ASN A 3 9.30 6.21 14.87
CA ASN A 3 9.46 6.48 13.44
C ASN A 3 9.98 5.27 12.66
N LYS A 4 10.02 4.10 13.27
CA LYS A 4 10.45 2.87 12.62
C LYS A 4 9.41 1.76 12.79
N MET A 5 9.20 1.01 11.73
CA MET A 5 8.43 -0.23 11.75
C MET A 5 9.38 -1.36 11.35
N TYR A 6 9.57 -2.33 12.25
CA TYR A 6 10.50 -3.44 12.05
C TYR A 6 11.93 -2.99 11.64
N GLY A 7 12.39 -1.88 12.21
CA GLY A 7 13.71 -1.30 11.91
C GLY A 7 13.76 -0.37 10.69
N CYS A 8 12.72 -0.35 9.85
CA CYS A 8 12.64 0.53 8.69
C CYS A 8 12.13 1.93 9.06
N PRO A 9 12.79 3.02 8.60
CA PRO A 9 12.28 4.37 8.79
C PRO A 9 10.90 4.55 8.18
N GLN A 10 9.99 5.23 8.89
CA GLN A 10 8.67 5.59 8.41
C GLN A 10 8.56 7.10 8.30
N THR A 11 8.18 7.60 7.13
CA THR A 11 7.95 9.02 6.87
C THR A 11 6.52 9.26 6.38
N ASN A 12 5.95 10.41 6.74
CA ASN A 12 4.68 10.84 6.18
C ASN A 12 4.92 11.69 4.93
N TYR A 13 4.14 11.44 3.89
CA TYR A 13 4.11 12.21 2.66
C TYR A 13 2.74 12.03 1.97
N ASN A 14 2.41 12.96 1.09
CA ASN A 14 1.18 12.88 0.31
C ASN A 14 1.18 11.61 -0.56
N ARG A 15 -0.01 11.02 -0.77
CA ARG A 15 -0.17 9.79 -1.58
C ARG A 15 0.55 8.57 -1.00
N LYS A 16 0.89 8.58 0.28
CA LYS A 16 1.37 7.38 0.96
C LYS A 16 0.32 6.28 0.81
N ASN A 17 0.72 5.07 0.50
CA ASN A 17 -0.13 3.91 0.19
C ASN A 17 -0.85 3.94 -1.19
N TRP A 18 -0.76 4.99 -1.98
CA TRP A 18 -1.34 4.98 -3.34
C TRP A 18 -0.67 3.93 -4.22
N SER A 19 0.65 3.76 -4.09
CA SER A 19 1.43 2.78 -4.85
C SER A 19 1.26 1.33 -4.38
N SER A 20 0.47 1.05 -3.34
CA SER A 20 0.25 -0.31 -2.86
C SER A 20 -0.74 -1.11 -3.71
N PHE A 21 -1.62 -0.42 -4.43
CA PHE A 21 -2.52 -1.03 -5.41
C PHE A 21 -2.74 -0.08 -6.59
N ILE A 22 -2.31 -0.48 -7.78
CA ILE A 22 -2.30 0.37 -8.96
C ILE A 22 -2.90 -0.38 -10.16
N ILE A 23 -3.73 0.32 -10.94
CA ILE A 23 -4.15 -0.10 -12.27
C ILE A 23 -3.52 0.85 -13.28
N TRP A 24 -2.69 0.33 -14.17
CA TRP A 24 -2.01 1.10 -15.19
C TRP A 24 -2.79 1.08 -16.51
N ASN A 25 -3.05 2.28 -17.08
CA ASN A 25 -3.41 2.39 -18.49
C ASN A 25 -2.12 2.35 -19.34
N CYS A 26 -1.68 1.15 -19.72
CA CYS A 26 -0.41 0.94 -20.40
C CYS A 26 -0.32 1.63 -21.77
N SER A 27 -1.43 2.03 -22.36
CA SER A 27 -1.43 2.79 -23.63
C SER A 27 -1.35 4.31 -23.44
N HIS A 28 -1.41 4.81 -22.21
CA HIS A 28 -1.33 6.24 -21.96
C HIS A 28 0.13 6.75 -22.11
N PRO A 29 0.36 7.80 -22.96
CA PRO A 29 1.72 8.25 -23.28
C PRO A 29 2.51 8.76 -22.08
N SER A 30 1.88 9.28 -21.04
CA SER A 30 2.55 9.78 -19.83
C SER A 30 3.29 8.70 -19.05
N ASN A 31 2.99 7.42 -19.27
CA ASN A 31 3.78 6.33 -18.67
C ASN A 31 5.22 6.31 -19.19
N LEU A 32 5.47 6.84 -20.39
CA LEU A 32 6.82 6.97 -20.94
C LEU A 32 7.66 8.07 -20.26
N ASN A 33 7.04 8.93 -19.46
CA ASN A 33 7.75 9.95 -18.69
C ASN A 33 8.57 9.38 -17.54
N LEU A 34 8.28 8.15 -17.10
CA LEU A 34 9.09 7.44 -16.11
C LEU A 34 10.20 6.68 -16.83
N THR A 35 11.43 7.08 -16.59
CA THR A 35 12.60 6.47 -17.18
C THR A 35 13.30 5.50 -16.23
N VAL A 36 14.16 4.63 -16.77
CA VAL A 36 15.03 3.76 -15.94
C VAL A 36 15.98 4.59 -15.08
N ASP A 37 16.45 5.72 -15.59
CA ASP A 37 17.30 6.64 -14.83
C ASP A 37 16.53 7.25 -13.64
N ASP A 38 15.27 7.65 -13.81
CA ASP A 38 14.44 8.14 -12.71
C ASP A 38 14.29 7.09 -11.61
N VAL A 39 14.04 5.83 -11.98
CA VAL A 39 13.91 4.74 -11.01
C VAL A 39 15.20 4.51 -10.24
N ASN A 40 16.34 4.68 -10.87
CA ASN A 40 17.66 4.48 -10.26
C ASN A 40 18.15 5.68 -9.45
N THR A 41 17.68 6.90 -9.74
CA THR A 41 18.25 8.13 -9.17
C THR A 41 17.29 8.91 -8.28
N LYS A 42 15.96 8.80 -8.49
CA LYS A 42 14.95 9.49 -7.67
C LYS A 42 14.75 8.77 -6.34
N ASP A 43 14.37 9.53 -5.32
CA ASP A 43 14.05 8.96 -4.02
C ASP A 43 12.70 8.22 -4.02
N GLY A 44 12.50 7.36 -3.03
CA GLY A 44 11.26 6.61 -2.88
C GLY A 44 10.02 7.51 -2.74
N LYS A 45 10.14 8.69 -2.14
CA LYS A 45 9.05 9.65 -2.01
C LYS A 45 8.59 10.16 -3.37
N TRP A 46 9.51 10.50 -4.27
CA TRP A 46 9.22 10.95 -5.62
C TRP A 46 8.48 9.86 -6.42
N LEU A 47 8.96 8.62 -6.32
CA LEU A 47 8.37 7.46 -6.97
C LEU A 47 6.97 7.15 -6.42
N HIS A 48 6.80 7.06 -5.10
CA HIS A 48 5.52 6.76 -4.46
C HIS A 48 4.46 7.84 -4.67
N GLN A 49 4.86 9.08 -4.95
CA GLN A 49 3.95 10.18 -5.25
C GLN A 49 3.60 10.29 -6.75
N PHE A 50 4.13 9.42 -7.61
CA PHE A 50 3.93 9.46 -9.06
C PHE A 50 4.30 10.81 -9.66
N LYS A 51 5.47 11.36 -9.28
CA LYS A 51 5.87 12.73 -9.65
C LYS A 51 6.17 12.93 -11.14
N TRP A 52 6.18 11.89 -11.94
CA TRP A 52 6.26 11.95 -13.41
C TRP A 52 4.91 12.14 -14.08
N LEU A 53 3.79 12.07 -13.31
CA LEU A 53 2.42 12.26 -13.80
C LEU A 53 1.86 13.61 -13.34
N GLN A 54 0.93 14.17 -14.12
CA GLN A 54 0.09 15.26 -13.67
C GLN A 54 -1.03 14.73 -12.76
N ASP A 55 -1.57 15.59 -11.89
CA ASP A 55 -2.58 15.18 -10.91
C ASP A 55 -3.89 14.70 -11.56
N ASP A 56 -4.27 15.25 -12.72
CA ASP A 56 -5.44 14.86 -13.50
C ASP A 56 -5.26 13.55 -14.28
N GLU A 57 -4.04 13.04 -14.38
CA GLU A 57 -3.73 11.73 -14.97
C GLU A 57 -3.85 10.59 -13.96
N ILE A 58 -4.07 10.91 -12.68
CA ILE A 58 -4.17 9.93 -11.59
C ILE A 58 -5.63 9.83 -11.15
N GLY A 59 -6.28 8.75 -11.53
CA GLY A 59 -7.63 8.42 -11.07
C GLY A 59 -7.65 7.83 -9.67
N THR A 60 -8.85 7.64 -9.12
CA THR A 60 -9.06 7.02 -7.82
C THR A 60 -9.74 5.67 -7.96
N LEU A 61 -9.39 4.74 -7.08
CA LEU A 61 -10.08 3.47 -6.91
C LEU A 61 -10.91 3.50 -5.62
N PRO A 62 -12.03 2.76 -5.56
CA PRO A 62 -12.75 2.60 -4.30
C PRO A 62 -11.86 2.02 -3.20
N GLU A 63 -12.01 2.52 -1.96
CA GLU A 63 -11.16 2.15 -0.82
C GLU A 63 -11.21 0.65 -0.50
N GLU A 64 -12.29 -0.04 -0.87
CA GLU A 64 -12.43 -1.50 -0.72
C GLU A 64 -11.31 -2.30 -1.40
N TRP A 65 -10.66 -1.72 -2.44
CA TRP A 65 -9.55 -2.34 -3.15
C TRP A 65 -8.18 -2.08 -2.51
N ASN A 66 -8.11 -1.19 -1.54
CA ASN A 66 -6.89 -0.91 -0.79
C ASN A 66 -7.24 -0.61 0.68
N PHE A 67 -7.94 -1.55 1.30
CA PHE A 67 -8.30 -1.48 2.72
C PHE A 67 -7.03 -1.58 3.55
N LEU A 68 -6.73 -0.51 4.29
CA LEU A 68 -5.55 -0.44 5.14
C LEU A 68 -5.85 -1.01 6.52
N ASP A 69 -5.14 -2.07 6.90
CA ASP A 69 -5.24 -2.64 8.23
C ASP A 69 -4.98 -1.58 9.31
N ASN A 70 -5.71 -1.66 10.41
CA ASN A 70 -5.65 -0.71 11.52
C ASN A 70 -6.02 0.75 11.20
N HIS A 71 -6.39 1.10 9.96
CA HIS A 71 -6.66 2.48 9.51
C HIS A 71 -8.00 2.67 8.82
N SER A 72 -8.33 1.86 7.81
CA SER A 72 -9.59 2.02 7.06
C SER A 72 -10.83 1.86 7.92
N ASN A 73 -11.93 2.49 7.51
CA ASN A 73 -13.19 2.41 8.23
C ASN A 73 -13.70 0.96 8.27
N GLU A 74 -14.07 0.48 9.45
CA GLU A 74 -14.50 -0.90 9.68
C GLU A 74 -15.82 -1.26 8.99
N SER A 75 -16.60 -0.26 8.54
CA SER A 75 -17.81 -0.48 7.76
C SER A 75 -17.54 -0.89 6.31
N ILE A 76 -16.32 -0.70 5.82
CA ILE A 76 -15.93 -1.09 4.46
C ILE A 76 -15.80 -2.61 4.40
N ASN A 77 -16.45 -3.21 3.39
CA ASN A 77 -16.25 -4.62 3.07
C ASN A 77 -15.11 -4.76 2.04
N PRO A 78 -13.88 -5.12 2.46
CA PRO A 78 -12.73 -5.08 1.58
C PRO A 78 -12.76 -6.19 0.53
N LYS A 79 -12.25 -5.85 -0.65
CA LYS A 79 -11.90 -6.78 -1.72
C LYS A 79 -10.41 -7.09 -1.75
N ASN A 80 -9.60 -6.18 -1.22
CA ASN A 80 -8.17 -6.36 -1.04
C ASN A 80 -7.71 -5.70 0.26
N VAL A 81 -7.01 -6.44 1.12
CA VAL A 81 -6.48 -5.94 2.39
C VAL A 81 -4.99 -5.71 2.27
N HIS A 82 -4.58 -4.48 2.55
CA HIS A 82 -3.19 -4.08 2.61
C HIS A 82 -2.72 -4.00 4.07
N PHE A 83 -1.86 -4.92 4.47
CA PHE A 83 -1.24 -4.93 5.80
C PHE A 83 -0.16 -3.84 5.88
N THR A 84 -0.58 -2.58 6.00
CA THR A 84 0.29 -1.40 5.97
C THR A 84 1.12 -1.23 7.25
N THR A 85 0.71 -1.85 8.34
CA THR A 85 1.39 -1.78 9.64
C THR A 85 2.34 -2.96 9.90
N GLY A 86 2.58 -3.79 8.92
CA GLY A 86 3.25 -5.08 9.00
C GLY A 86 2.29 -6.16 8.58
N GLY A 87 2.37 -7.35 9.15
CA GLY A 87 1.42 -8.41 8.82
C GLY A 87 1.66 -9.68 9.62
N PRO A 88 0.77 -10.69 9.50
CA PRO A 88 0.81 -11.91 10.30
C PRO A 88 2.04 -12.81 10.03
N TRP A 89 2.88 -12.45 9.09
CA TRP A 89 4.17 -13.12 8.82
C TRP A 89 5.29 -12.67 9.76
N PHE A 90 5.08 -11.59 10.54
CA PHE A 90 6.02 -11.15 11.58
C PHE A 90 5.62 -11.70 12.94
N GLU A 91 6.54 -12.34 13.64
CA GLU A 91 6.32 -13.02 14.92
C GLU A 91 5.67 -12.13 15.99
N ASN A 92 6.08 -10.87 16.08
CA ASN A 92 5.62 -9.92 17.09
C ASN A 92 4.53 -8.96 16.61
N TRP A 93 4.05 -9.11 15.37
CA TRP A 93 2.99 -8.27 14.87
C TRP A 93 1.64 -8.74 15.41
N LYS A 94 0.80 -7.78 15.81
CA LYS A 94 -0.56 -8.04 16.27
C LYS A 94 -1.52 -7.01 15.68
N PRO A 95 -2.70 -7.44 15.22
CA PRO A 95 -3.76 -6.52 14.81
C PRO A 95 -4.25 -5.71 16.02
N LYS A 96 -4.68 -4.48 15.78
CA LYS A 96 -5.22 -3.59 16.82
C LYS A 96 -6.74 -3.69 16.96
N ARG A 97 -7.44 -4.11 15.91
CA ARG A 97 -8.89 -4.18 15.85
C ARG A 97 -9.35 -5.60 15.52
N LYS A 98 -10.57 -5.98 15.96
CA LYS A 98 -11.13 -7.30 15.68
C LYS A 98 -11.28 -7.60 14.19
N ILE A 99 -11.62 -6.59 13.39
CA ILE A 99 -11.73 -6.75 11.94
C ILE A 99 -10.39 -7.13 11.31
N ASP A 100 -9.30 -6.51 11.76
CA ASP A 100 -7.95 -6.79 11.25
C ASP A 100 -7.45 -8.17 11.70
N GLU A 101 -7.87 -8.63 12.89
CA GLU A 101 -7.62 -10.00 13.35
C GLU A 101 -8.27 -11.04 12.42
N LYS A 102 -9.53 -10.79 12.01
CA LYS A 102 -10.23 -11.65 11.04
C LYS A 102 -9.40 -11.81 9.77
N TYR A 103 -8.95 -10.71 9.16
CA TYR A 103 -8.18 -10.76 7.91
C TYR A 103 -6.81 -11.41 8.10
N SER A 104 -6.18 -11.23 9.25
CA SER A 104 -4.92 -11.90 9.60
C SER A 104 -5.10 -13.42 9.66
N LEU A 105 -6.19 -13.89 10.27
CA LEU A 105 -6.52 -15.32 10.34
C LEU A 105 -6.83 -15.89 8.95
N GLU A 106 -7.56 -15.16 8.12
CA GLU A 106 -7.82 -15.56 6.73
C GLU A 106 -6.50 -15.74 5.96
N TRP A 107 -5.56 -14.79 6.07
CA TRP A 107 -4.24 -14.91 5.45
C TRP A 107 -3.45 -16.13 5.93
N ILE A 108 -3.44 -16.37 7.27
CA ILE A 108 -2.75 -17.52 7.86
C ILE A 108 -3.35 -18.85 7.36
N ASN A 109 -4.66 -18.92 7.24
CA ASN A 109 -5.34 -20.11 6.76
C ASN A 109 -5.05 -20.37 5.28
N LEU A 110 -5.13 -19.37 4.43
CA LEU A 110 -4.76 -19.48 3.02
C LEU A 110 -3.31 -19.95 2.82
N LYS A 111 -2.38 -19.44 3.64
CA LYS A 111 -0.97 -19.90 3.58
C LYS A 111 -0.80 -21.38 3.89
N LYS A 112 -1.67 -21.97 4.72
CA LYS A 112 -1.59 -23.40 5.07
C LYS A 112 -2.10 -24.31 3.95
N GLU A 113 -2.88 -23.75 3.02
CA GLU A 113 -3.44 -24.48 1.87
C GLU A 113 -2.48 -24.51 0.67
N LEU A 114 -1.41 -23.69 0.69
CA LEU A 114 -0.36 -23.63 -0.33
C LEU A 114 0.82 -24.52 0.02
#